data_773402eacc2c864599c94ae02fd298ff
#
_entry.id   773402eacc2c864599c94ae02fd298ff
#
_cell.length_a   1.000
_cell.length_b   1.000
_cell.length_c   1.000
_cell.angle_alpha   90.00
_cell.angle_beta   90.00
_cell.angle_gamma   90.00
#
_symmetry.space_group_name_H-M   'P 1'
#
loop_
_entity.id
_entity.type
_entity.pdbx_description
1 polymer ?
#
loop_
_entity_poly.entity_id
_entity_poly.type
_entity_poly.pdbx_seq_one_letter_code
_entity_poly.pdbx_strand_id
1 'polypeptide(L)'
;MIKELESADKDKNNLEDVLSFVRSLKSVACGGGEVRGLKEQELIELEISICKHIIEKVRKNLPNKETPYHRFAKWISAIDRDRPVEIFTTNYDLLMEQALEELSIPYFDGFVGSRQSFFDLRSIEDNLMPKHWSRLWKIHGSINWYQKANKEVFRSDMFKDDTDTSFLIYPSHLKYDQSRKMPFLALSDQLSRFLRHPSAALILCGYFFNDEHINDTIVNALKSNPTAIVIALM
;
A
#
# COMPACT_ATOMS: atom_id res chain seq x y z
N MET A 1 18.92 -20.40 -1.56
CA MET A 1 18.01 -19.26 -1.26
C MET A 1 18.03 -18.87 0.23
N ILE A 2 17.64 -19.71 1.21
CA ILE A 2 17.62 -19.32 2.65
C ILE A 2 19.01 -18.91 3.16
N LYS A 3 20.06 -19.70 2.91
CA LYS A 3 21.44 -19.36 3.29
C LYS A 3 21.99 -18.09 2.64
N GLU A 4 21.42 -17.67 1.56
CA GLU A 4 21.84 -16.50 0.78
C GLU A 4 21.12 -15.24 1.23
N LEU A 5 19.88 -15.35 1.71
CA LEU A 5 19.20 -14.27 2.43
C LEU A 5 19.99 -13.91 3.69
N GLU A 6 20.47 -14.91 4.45
CA GLU A 6 21.31 -14.70 5.62
C GLU A 6 22.65 -14.02 5.26
N SER A 7 23.26 -14.39 4.13
CA SER A 7 24.52 -13.76 3.67
C SER A 7 24.33 -12.34 3.13
N ALA A 8 23.10 -11.97 2.78
CA ALA A 8 22.74 -10.64 2.31
C ALA A 8 22.18 -9.72 3.43
N ASP A 9 22.36 -10.12 4.69
CA ASP A 9 21.84 -9.43 5.89
C ASP A 9 20.32 -9.20 5.86
N LYS A 10 19.57 -10.14 5.25
CA LYS A 10 18.11 -10.12 5.16
C LYS A 10 17.50 -11.18 6.05
N ASP A 11 16.43 -10.81 6.76
CA ASP A 11 15.73 -11.74 7.63
C ASP A 11 14.93 -12.77 6.79
N LYS A 12 15.37 -14.05 6.85
CA LYS A 12 14.67 -15.17 6.22
C LYS A 12 13.25 -15.42 6.74
N ASN A 13 12.93 -14.90 7.91
CA ASN A 13 11.61 -14.99 8.53
C ASN A 13 10.72 -13.79 8.12
N ASN A 14 11.29 -12.77 7.51
CA ASN A 14 10.56 -11.64 6.97
C ASN A 14 10.14 -11.94 5.52
N LEU A 15 8.85 -12.16 5.31
CA LEU A 15 8.29 -12.50 4.00
C LEU A 15 8.49 -11.37 2.97
N GLU A 16 8.55 -10.13 3.43
CA GLU A 16 8.83 -8.96 2.59
C GLU A 16 10.27 -8.98 2.06
N ASP A 17 11.23 -9.35 2.90
CA ASP A 17 12.63 -9.51 2.49
C ASP A 17 12.80 -10.65 1.48
N VAL A 18 12.11 -11.76 1.70
CA VAL A 18 12.11 -12.90 0.78
C VAL A 18 11.54 -12.48 -0.58
N LEU A 19 10.41 -11.81 -0.61
CA LEU A 19 9.78 -11.33 -1.86
C LEU A 19 10.67 -10.33 -2.60
N SER A 20 11.29 -9.40 -1.87
CA SER A 20 12.24 -8.44 -2.43
C SER A 20 13.44 -9.12 -3.07
N PHE A 21 13.97 -10.15 -2.41
CA PHE A 21 15.11 -10.91 -2.91
C PHE A 21 14.75 -11.69 -4.19
N VAL A 22 13.60 -12.37 -4.22
CA VAL A 22 13.10 -13.07 -5.42
C VAL A 22 12.92 -12.11 -6.59
N ARG A 23 12.38 -10.92 -6.37
CA ARG A 23 12.22 -9.89 -7.40
C ARG A 23 13.55 -9.37 -7.92
N SER A 24 14.54 -9.22 -7.05
CA SER A 24 15.92 -8.85 -7.47
C SER A 24 16.53 -9.92 -8.34
N LEU A 25 16.42 -11.19 -7.99
CA LEU A 25 16.91 -12.30 -8.81
C LEU A 25 16.19 -12.35 -10.17
N LYS A 26 14.86 -12.15 -10.17
CA LYS A 26 14.07 -12.09 -11.42
C LYS A 26 14.54 -10.97 -12.33
N SER A 27 14.87 -9.79 -11.81
CA SER A 27 15.37 -8.68 -12.62
C SER A 27 16.73 -8.98 -13.26
N VAL A 28 17.57 -9.79 -12.63
CA VAL A 28 18.87 -10.25 -13.17
C VAL A 28 18.68 -11.36 -14.21
N ALA A 29 17.71 -12.27 -14.01
CA ALA A 29 17.41 -13.37 -14.93
C ALA A 29 16.60 -12.94 -16.17
N CYS A 30 16.09 -11.71 -16.20
CA CYS A 30 15.27 -11.18 -17.29
C CYS A 30 16.00 -11.28 -18.63
N GLY A 31 15.29 -11.78 -19.66
CA GLY A 31 15.85 -12.00 -21.00
C GLY A 31 16.35 -13.42 -21.25
N GLY A 32 15.92 -14.39 -20.46
CA GLY A 32 16.20 -15.82 -20.66
C GLY A 32 17.47 -16.30 -19.96
N GLY A 33 17.98 -15.50 -19.02
CA GLY A 33 19.12 -15.88 -18.18
C GLY A 33 18.73 -16.86 -17.06
N GLU A 34 19.76 -17.46 -16.47
CA GLU A 34 19.67 -18.28 -15.26
C GLU A 34 20.46 -17.59 -14.15
N VAL A 35 19.87 -17.50 -12.95
CA VAL A 35 20.54 -16.94 -11.80
C VAL A 35 20.41 -17.91 -10.62
N ARG A 36 21.56 -18.33 -10.06
CA ARG A 36 21.64 -19.28 -8.94
C ARG A 36 20.89 -20.60 -9.17
N GLY A 37 20.90 -21.11 -10.41
CA GLY A 37 20.24 -22.35 -10.79
C GLY A 37 18.73 -22.21 -10.97
N LEU A 38 18.20 -20.98 -11.02
CA LEU A 38 16.79 -20.70 -11.26
C LEU A 38 16.63 -19.90 -12.55
N LYS A 39 15.69 -20.31 -13.38
CA LYS A 39 15.31 -19.61 -14.61
C LYS A 39 14.29 -18.52 -14.29
N GLU A 40 14.17 -17.57 -15.20
CA GLU A 40 13.21 -16.46 -15.07
C GLU A 40 11.79 -16.96 -14.76
N GLN A 41 11.32 -18.01 -15.46
CA GLN A 41 10.00 -18.57 -15.27
C GLN A 41 9.79 -19.15 -13.85
N GLU A 42 10.78 -19.84 -13.31
CA GLU A 42 10.72 -20.40 -11.95
C GLU A 42 10.68 -19.30 -10.88
N LEU A 43 11.37 -18.19 -11.13
CA LEU A 43 11.34 -17.02 -10.24
C LEU A 43 9.98 -16.29 -10.30
N ILE A 44 9.34 -16.23 -11.46
CA ILE A 44 7.98 -15.71 -11.63
C ILE A 44 6.97 -16.57 -10.84
N GLU A 45 7.04 -17.89 -10.99
CA GLU A 45 6.16 -18.83 -10.27
C GLU A 45 6.35 -18.75 -8.75
N LEU A 46 7.60 -18.61 -8.30
CA LEU A 46 7.91 -18.43 -6.89
C LEU A 46 7.37 -17.10 -6.35
N GLU A 47 7.52 -15.99 -7.08
CA GLU A 47 6.94 -14.70 -6.71
C GLU A 47 5.42 -14.80 -6.58
N ILE A 48 4.74 -15.38 -7.56
CA ILE A 48 3.29 -15.59 -7.54
C ILE A 48 2.87 -16.43 -6.32
N SER A 49 3.59 -17.51 -6.04
CA SER A 49 3.31 -18.38 -4.89
C SER A 49 3.43 -17.63 -3.56
N ILE A 50 4.48 -16.82 -3.40
CA ILE A 50 4.67 -15.98 -2.20
C ILE A 50 3.53 -14.98 -2.07
N CYS A 51 3.18 -14.27 -3.15
CA CYS A 51 2.09 -13.29 -3.12
C CYS A 51 0.74 -13.95 -2.78
N LYS A 52 0.45 -15.12 -3.35
CA LYS A 52 -0.77 -15.90 -2.99
C LYS A 52 -0.79 -16.25 -1.50
N HIS A 53 0.32 -16.69 -0.97
CA HIS A 53 0.42 -17.01 0.47
C HIS A 53 0.22 -15.77 1.36
N ILE A 54 0.79 -14.63 0.98
CA ILE A 54 0.54 -13.35 1.68
C ILE A 54 -0.95 -13.04 1.67
N ILE A 55 -1.61 -13.12 0.51
CA ILE A 55 -3.04 -12.84 0.37
C ILE A 55 -3.87 -13.76 1.26
N GLU A 56 -3.60 -15.06 1.28
CA GLU A 56 -4.31 -16.03 2.12
C GLU A 56 -4.19 -15.72 3.61
N LYS A 57 -3.02 -15.29 4.05
CA LYS A 57 -2.75 -14.95 5.45
C LYS A 57 -3.37 -13.62 5.87
N VAL A 58 -3.35 -12.63 4.98
CA VAL A 58 -3.78 -11.26 5.25
C VAL A 58 -5.27 -11.06 4.96
N ARG A 59 -5.86 -11.82 4.04
CA ARG A 59 -7.31 -11.77 3.74
C ARG A 59 -8.11 -12.29 4.92
N LYS A 60 -8.42 -11.39 5.83
CA LYS A 60 -9.27 -11.62 6.99
C LYS A 60 -10.46 -10.67 6.94
N ASN A 61 -11.58 -11.12 7.48
CA ASN A 61 -12.74 -10.27 7.68
C ASN A 61 -12.79 -9.78 9.13
N LEU A 62 -13.39 -8.63 9.33
CA LEU A 62 -13.74 -8.16 10.67
C LEU A 62 -14.72 -9.15 11.32
N PRO A 63 -14.61 -9.40 12.63
CA PRO A 63 -15.58 -10.23 13.33
C PRO A 63 -16.95 -9.55 13.34
N ASN A 64 -18.01 -10.37 13.45
CA ASN A 64 -19.39 -9.88 13.51
C ASN A 64 -19.71 -9.20 14.86
N LYS A 65 -18.92 -8.19 15.21
CA LYS A 65 -19.08 -7.31 16.40
C LYS A 65 -18.33 -6.01 16.14
N GLU A 66 -18.69 -4.96 16.91
CA GLU A 66 -17.99 -3.69 16.80
C GLU A 66 -16.49 -3.84 17.12
N THR A 67 -15.65 -3.33 16.23
CA THR A 67 -14.18 -3.34 16.33
C THR A 67 -13.63 -1.92 16.45
N PRO A 68 -12.33 -1.75 16.76
CA PRO A 68 -11.68 -0.45 16.68
C PRO A 68 -11.80 0.23 15.30
N TYR A 69 -11.81 -0.53 14.21
CA TYR A 69 -12.04 -0.01 12.85
C TYR A 69 -13.42 0.63 12.71
N HIS A 70 -14.47 -0.03 13.18
CA HIS A 70 -15.83 0.54 13.19
C HIS A 70 -15.94 1.80 14.04
N ARG A 71 -15.32 1.81 15.24
CA ARG A 71 -15.33 3.01 16.10
C ARG A 71 -14.60 4.17 15.45
N PHE A 72 -13.45 3.90 14.82
CA PHE A 72 -12.72 4.92 14.08
C PHE A 72 -13.53 5.43 12.88
N ALA A 73 -14.15 4.55 12.10
CA ALA A 73 -15.01 4.93 10.97
C ALA A 73 -16.19 5.81 11.42
N LYS A 74 -16.89 5.44 12.52
CA LYS A 74 -17.94 6.26 13.12
C LYS A 74 -17.43 7.62 13.57
N TRP A 75 -16.26 7.67 14.23
CA TRP A 75 -15.66 8.91 14.68
C TRP A 75 -15.37 9.86 13.51
N ILE A 76 -14.70 9.39 12.44
CA ILE A 76 -14.41 10.24 11.29
C ILE A 76 -15.67 10.70 10.55
N SER A 77 -16.73 9.91 10.55
CA SER A 77 -18.02 10.29 9.95
C SER A 77 -18.76 11.34 10.76
N ALA A 78 -18.59 11.35 12.09
CA ALA A 78 -19.28 12.28 12.99
C ALA A 78 -18.61 13.67 13.06
N ILE A 79 -17.39 13.83 12.56
CA ILE A 79 -16.69 15.13 12.60
C ILE A 79 -17.24 16.05 11.52
N ASP A 80 -17.76 17.20 11.95
CA ASP A 80 -18.03 18.32 11.02
C ASP A 80 -16.70 18.96 10.63
N ARG A 81 -16.38 18.96 9.31
CA ARG A 81 -15.06 19.33 8.82
C ARG A 81 -15.10 19.96 7.44
N ASP A 82 -14.24 20.92 7.23
CA ASP A 82 -14.03 21.57 5.92
C ASP A 82 -13.08 20.77 5.00
N ARG A 83 -12.34 19.80 5.56
CA ARG A 83 -11.36 19.00 4.83
C ARG A 83 -11.62 17.51 5.06
N PRO A 84 -11.31 16.64 4.10
CA PRO A 84 -11.42 15.20 4.29
C PRO A 84 -10.47 14.72 5.41
N VAL A 85 -10.85 13.65 6.11
CA VAL A 85 -9.88 12.88 6.88
C VAL A 85 -9.09 12.03 5.89
N GLU A 86 -7.78 12.07 6.01
CA GLU A 86 -6.86 11.27 5.21
C GLU A 86 -6.27 10.16 6.06
N ILE A 87 -6.47 8.93 5.62
CA ILE A 87 -6.00 7.71 6.27
C ILE A 87 -4.86 7.16 5.43
N PHE A 88 -3.66 7.11 5.97
CA PHE A 88 -2.50 6.51 5.32
C PHE A 88 -2.21 5.17 5.99
N THR A 89 -2.11 4.11 5.21
CA THR A 89 -1.83 2.78 5.75
C THR A 89 -0.75 2.06 4.94
N THR A 90 0.10 1.34 5.66
CA THR A 90 1.07 0.42 5.08
C THR A 90 0.54 -1.02 5.02
N ASN A 91 -0.65 -1.26 5.59
CA ASN A 91 -1.26 -2.58 5.61
C ASN A 91 -1.85 -2.96 4.26
N TYR A 92 -1.71 -4.22 3.90
CA TYR A 92 -2.25 -4.79 2.66
C TYR A 92 -3.70 -5.29 2.78
N ASP A 93 -4.20 -5.45 4.03
CA ASP A 93 -5.56 -5.94 4.33
C ASP A 93 -6.67 -4.98 3.85
N LEU A 94 -7.92 -5.44 3.93
CA LEU A 94 -9.11 -4.68 3.55
C LEU A 94 -10.01 -4.36 4.75
N LEU A 95 -9.45 -4.35 5.97
CA LEU A 95 -10.26 -4.22 7.19
C LEU A 95 -10.82 -2.80 7.37
N MET A 96 -10.06 -1.78 6.92
CA MET A 96 -10.55 -0.40 6.98
C MET A 96 -11.65 -0.17 5.95
N GLU A 97 -11.46 -0.67 4.72
CA GLU A 97 -12.47 -0.64 3.65
C GLU A 97 -13.76 -1.33 4.13
N GLN A 98 -13.65 -2.54 4.68
CA GLN A 98 -14.80 -3.28 5.22
C GLN A 98 -15.55 -2.46 6.27
N ALA A 99 -14.86 -1.86 7.23
CA ALA A 99 -15.50 -1.07 8.28
C ALA A 99 -16.23 0.18 7.73
N LEU A 100 -15.65 0.84 6.73
CA LEU A 100 -16.27 2.00 6.08
C LEU A 100 -17.51 1.59 5.29
N GLU A 101 -17.43 0.49 4.55
CA GLU A 101 -18.52 -0.03 3.71
C GLU A 101 -19.68 -0.57 4.55
N GLU A 102 -19.43 -1.34 5.62
CA GLU A 102 -20.45 -1.84 6.54
C GLU A 102 -21.24 -0.71 7.22
N LEU A 103 -20.61 0.44 7.43
CA LEU A 103 -21.23 1.63 8.01
C LEU A 103 -21.73 2.63 6.95
N SER A 104 -21.63 2.30 5.65
CA SER A 104 -22.01 3.18 4.53
C SER A 104 -21.33 4.55 4.58
N ILE A 105 -20.06 4.59 5.00
CA ILE A 105 -19.25 5.80 5.07
C ILE A 105 -18.44 5.93 3.79
N PRO A 106 -18.65 7.00 2.99
CA PRO A 106 -17.98 7.15 1.72
C PRO A 106 -16.49 7.43 1.86
N TYR A 107 -15.69 6.79 1.03
CA TYR A 107 -14.25 7.01 0.93
C TYR A 107 -13.76 6.92 -0.52
N PHE A 108 -12.57 7.42 -0.76
CA PHE A 108 -11.86 7.31 -2.03
C PHE A 108 -10.45 6.79 -1.80
N ASP A 109 -10.07 5.75 -2.54
CA ASP A 109 -8.78 5.05 -2.41
C ASP A 109 -7.89 5.16 -3.66
N GLY A 110 -8.26 6.06 -4.57
CA GLY A 110 -7.57 6.24 -5.86
C GLY A 110 -8.17 5.44 -7.01
N PHE A 111 -9.19 4.61 -6.75
CA PHE A 111 -9.84 3.79 -7.78
C PHE A 111 -11.25 4.27 -8.07
N VAL A 112 -11.63 4.22 -9.34
CA VAL A 112 -12.97 4.52 -9.84
C VAL A 112 -13.50 3.38 -10.72
N GLY A 113 -14.82 3.29 -10.83
CA GLY A 113 -15.50 2.22 -11.56
C GLY A 113 -15.94 1.09 -10.63
N SER A 114 -17.05 0.44 -11.01
CA SER A 114 -17.66 -0.64 -10.21
C SER A 114 -17.40 -2.04 -10.78
N ARG A 115 -17.37 -2.16 -12.11
CA ARG A 115 -17.21 -3.47 -12.77
C ARG A 115 -15.75 -3.89 -12.91
N GLN A 116 -14.90 -2.95 -13.26
CA GLN A 116 -13.45 -3.08 -13.31
C GLN A 116 -12.89 -1.74 -12.88
N SER A 117 -12.58 -1.65 -11.59
CA SER A 117 -12.03 -0.43 -11.02
C SER A 117 -10.63 -0.19 -11.56
N PHE A 118 -10.34 1.02 -11.98
CA PHE A 118 -9.03 1.45 -12.47
C PHE A 118 -8.50 2.61 -11.62
N PHE A 119 -7.19 2.76 -11.57
CA PHE A 119 -6.54 3.82 -10.83
C PHE A 119 -6.68 5.16 -11.57
N ASP A 120 -7.29 6.14 -10.93
CA ASP A 120 -7.53 7.47 -11.50
C ASP A 120 -6.62 8.52 -10.87
N LEU A 121 -5.44 8.68 -11.48
CA LEU A 121 -4.44 9.65 -11.05
C LEU A 121 -4.98 11.09 -11.05
N ARG A 122 -5.79 11.45 -12.04
CA ARG A 122 -6.33 12.81 -12.16
C ARG A 122 -7.23 13.17 -10.98
N SER A 123 -8.10 12.27 -10.57
CA SER A 123 -8.95 12.49 -9.39
C SER A 123 -8.15 12.68 -8.10
N ILE A 124 -6.98 12.05 -8.00
CA ILE A 124 -6.06 12.21 -6.87
C ILE A 124 -5.36 13.58 -6.93
N GLU A 125 -4.76 13.92 -8.06
CA GLU A 125 -3.97 15.15 -8.24
C GLU A 125 -4.83 16.41 -8.11
N ASP A 126 -6.00 16.42 -8.75
CA ASP A 126 -6.93 17.55 -8.77
C ASP A 126 -7.84 17.59 -7.52
N ASN A 127 -7.77 16.58 -6.64
CA ASN A 127 -8.61 16.43 -5.44
C ASN A 127 -10.11 16.61 -5.73
N LEU A 128 -10.61 15.94 -6.76
CA LEU A 128 -11.97 16.10 -7.29
C LEU A 128 -13.08 15.48 -6.44
N MET A 129 -12.73 14.77 -5.36
CA MET A 129 -13.71 14.09 -4.52
C MET A 129 -14.40 15.02 -3.53
N PRO A 130 -15.67 14.75 -3.17
CA PRO A 130 -16.40 15.55 -2.18
C PRO A 130 -15.63 15.64 -0.85
N LYS A 131 -15.74 16.77 -0.16
CA LYS A 131 -15.03 17.04 1.10
C LYS A 131 -15.39 16.07 2.23
N HIS A 132 -16.64 15.59 2.25
CA HIS A 132 -17.12 14.66 3.27
C HIS A 132 -16.67 13.22 3.04
N TRP A 133 -16.11 12.90 1.88
CA TRP A 133 -15.51 11.60 1.63
C TRP A 133 -14.14 11.52 2.31
N SER A 134 -13.89 10.46 3.05
CA SER A 134 -12.55 10.18 3.57
C SER A 134 -11.60 9.77 2.44
N ARG A 135 -10.32 9.92 2.65
CA ARG A 135 -9.27 9.43 1.73
C ARG A 135 -8.58 8.26 2.39
N LEU A 136 -8.43 7.16 1.66
CA LEU A 136 -7.74 5.96 2.14
C LEU A 136 -6.55 5.65 1.22
N TRP A 137 -5.35 5.97 1.67
CA TRP A 137 -4.13 5.86 0.90
C TRP A 137 -3.32 4.63 1.35
N LYS A 138 -3.33 3.57 0.53
CA LYS A 138 -2.57 2.33 0.80
C LYS A 138 -1.18 2.45 0.20
N ILE A 139 -0.24 2.99 0.97
CA ILE A 139 1.10 3.38 0.49
C ILE A 139 1.91 2.17 -0.02
N HIS A 140 1.71 0.99 0.54
CA HIS A 140 2.41 -0.24 0.17
C HIS A 140 1.61 -1.16 -0.77
N GLY A 141 0.44 -0.71 -1.24
CA GLY A 141 -0.44 -1.51 -2.06
C GLY A 141 -1.50 -2.27 -1.27
N SER A 142 -2.16 -3.19 -1.93
CA SER A 142 -3.27 -3.96 -1.35
C SER A 142 -3.33 -5.36 -1.94
N ILE A 143 -3.94 -6.28 -1.17
CA ILE A 143 -4.15 -7.67 -1.61
C ILE A 143 -5.11 -7.81 -2.79
N ASN A 144 -5.84 -6.75 -3.14
CA ASN A 144 -6.77 -6.73 -4.27
C ASN A 144 -6.34 -5.80 -5.41
N TRP A 145 -5.09 -5.33 -5.41
CA TRP A 145 -4.55 -4.51 -6.49
C TRP A 145 -3.67 -5.32 -7.43
N TYR A 146 -3.84 -5.09 -8.71
CA TYR A 146 -3.15 -5.81 -9.78
C TYR A 146 -2.65 -4.86 -10.84
N GLN A 147 -1.59 -5.26 -11.54
CA GLN A 147 -1.04 -4.55 -12.68
C GLN A 147 -0.99 -5.48 -13.90
N LYS A 148 -1.53 -5.02 -15.01
CA LYS A 148 -1.42 -5.69 -16.31
C LYS A 148 -0.04 -5.49 -16.94
N ALA A 149 0.29 -6.28 -17.96
CA ALA A 149 1.54 -6.14 -18.73
C ALA A 149 1.72 -4.74 -19.33
N ASN A 150 0.63 -4.07 -19.73
CA ASN A 150 0.64 -2.69 -20.22
C ASN A 150 0.79 -1.63 -19.13
N LYS A 151 1.05 -2.03 -17.88
CA LYS A 151 1.21 -1.21 -16.68
C LYS A 151 -0.08 -0.55 -16.16
N GLU A 152 -1.23 -0.84 -16.72
CA GLU A 152 -2.52 -0.41 -16.13
C GLU A 152 -2.73 -1.06 -14.78
N VAL A 153 -3.10 -0.25 -13.79
CA VAL A 153 -3.42 -0.71 -12.44
C VAL A 153 -4.92 -0.80 -12.27
N PHE A 154 -5.38 -1.91 -11.74
CA PHE A 154 -6.79 -2.14 -11.47
C PHE A 154 -6.99 -2.84 -10.12
N ARG A 155 -8.20 -2.72 -9.58
CA ARG A 155 -8.63 -3.38 -8.35
C ARG A 155 -9.66 -4.45 -8.67
N SER A 156 -9.51 -5.63 -8.05
CA SER A 156 -10.46 -6.74 -8.17
C SER A 156 -10.46 -7.57 -6.90
N ASP A 157 -11.64 -7.93 -6.43
CA ASP A 157 -11.79 -8.84 -5.28
C ASP A 157 -11.62 -10.31 -5.69
N MET A 158 -11.70 -10.59 -6.98
CA MET A 158 -11.48 -11.92 -7.54
C MET A 158 -10.07 -12.01 -8.12
N PHE A 159 -9.26 -12.90 -7.52
CA PHE A 159 -8.00 -13.29 -8.13
C PHE A 159 -8.28 -14.00 -9.46
N LYS A 160 -7.74 -13.47 -10.55
CA LYS A 160 -7.66 -14.18 -11.82
C LYS A 160 -6.23 -14.67 -11.98
N ASP A 161 -6.07 -15.98 -12.08
CA ASP A 161 -4.80 -16.62 -12.43
C ASP A 161 -4.51 -16.31 -13.91
N ASP A 162 -4.00 -15.09 -14.16
CA ASP A 162 -3.65 -14.61 -15.47
C ASP A 162 -2.13 -14.34 -15.48
N THR A 163 -1.43 -14.95 -16.41
CA THR A 163 0.04 -14.82 -16.57
C THR A 163 0.46 -13.39 -16.88
N ASP A 164 -0.46 -12.57 -17.40
CA ASP A 164 -0.20 -11.18 -17.76
C ASP A 164 -0.48 -10.18 -16.62
N THR A 165 -0.77 -10.68 -15.43
CA THR A 165 -1.16 -9.86 -14.28
C THR A 165 -0.19 -10.05 -13.11
N SER A 166 0.32 -8.97 -12.56
CA SER A 166 1.18 -8.98 -11.36
C SER A 166 0.48 -8.36 -10.16
N PHE A 167 0.78 -8.89 -8.96
CA PHE A 167 0.28 -8.34 -7.70
C PHE A 167 0.99 -7.03 -7.36
N LEU A 168 0.23 -6.07 -6.85
CA LEU A 168 0.74 -4.82 -6.31
C LEU A 168 0.78 -4.87 -4.78
N ILE A 169 1.60 -5.78 -4.27
CA ILE A 169 2.02 -5.86 -2.88
C ILE A 169 3.50 -5.53 -2.85
N TYR A 170 3.89 -4.44 -2.21
CA TYR A 170 5.29 -4.04 -2.20
C TYR A 170 5.86 -3.99 -0.79
N PRO A 171 6.77 -4.92 -0.50
CA PRO A 171 7.54 -4.88 0.74
C PRO A 171 8.47 -3.68 0.80
N SER A 172 8.81 -3.28 2.01
CA SER A 172 9.50 -2.04 2.36
C SER A 172 10.87 -1.80 1.71
N HIS A 173 11.60 -2.84 1.33
CA HIS A 173 13.02 -2.76 0.98
C HIS A 173 13.36 -2.50 -0.50
N LEU A 174 12.41 -2.66 -1.44
CA LEU A 174 12.62 -2.32 -2.87
C LEU A 174 12.16 -0.90 -3.24
N LYS A 175 12.08 -0.02 -2.28
CA LYS A 175 11.32 1.23 -2.32
C LYS A 175 11.83 2.29 -3.27
N TYR A 176 13.14 2.42 -3.46
CA TYR A 176 13.66 3.57 -4.19
C TYR A 176 13.28 3.57 -5.68
N ASP A 177 13.33 2.40 -6.33
CA ASP A 177 12.99 2.31 -7.76
C ASP A 177 11.49 2.08 -8.03
N GLN A 178 10.77 1.54 -7.05
CA GLN A 178 9.38 1.15 -7.23
C GLN A 178 8.39 2.14 -6.60
N SER A 179 8.78 2.88 -5.57
CA SER A 179 8.01 4.01 -5.05
C SER A 179 7.84 5.13 -6.10
N ARG A 180 8.70 5.15 -7.11
CA ARG A 180 8.58 6.03 -8.28
C ARG A 180 7.62 5.54 -9.36
N LYS A 181 7.00 4.35 -9.16
CA LYS A 181 6.01 3.81 -10.10
C LYS A 181 4.60 4.10 -9.60
N MET A 182 3.68 4.33 -10.53
CA MET A 182 2.26 4.43 -10.20
C MET A 182 1.73 3.05 -9.77
N PRO A 183 0.86 2.99 -8.77
CA PRO A 183 0.19 4.10 -8.03
C PRO A 183 0.99 4.67 -6.84
N PHE A 184 2.07 4.01 -6.40
CA PHE A 184 2.78 4.28 -5.15
C PHE A 184 3.34 5.69 -5.05
N LEU A 185 3.91 6.22 -6.14
CA LEU A 185 4.41 7.59 -6.18
C LEU A 185 3.29 8.58 -5.85
N ALA A 186 2.15 8.46 -6.52
CA ALA A 186 1.01 9.34 -6.28
C ALA A 186 0.51 9.28 -4.84
N LEU A 187 0.48 8.09 -4.23
CA LEU A 187 0.01 7.90 -2.85
C LEU A 187 1.01 8.44 -1.82
N SER A 188 2.31 8.25 -2.04
CA SER A 188 3.36 8.84 -1.20
C SER A 188 3.36 10.37 -1.29
N ASP A 189 3.10 10.91 -2.47
CA ASP A 189 2.96 12.36 -2.66
C ASP A 189 1.75 12.92 -1.90
N GLN A 190 0.66 12.15 -1.71
CA GLN A 190 -0.46 12.60 -0.88
C GLN A 190 -0.04 12.78 0.59
N LEU A 191 0.79 11.89 1.16
CA LEU A 191 1.32 12.07 2.51
C LEU A 191 2.17 13.35 2.61
N SER A 192 3.02 13.58 1.64
CA SER A 192 3.84 14.80 1.55
C SER A 192 2.97 16.06 1.44
N ARG A 193 1.94 16.03 0.59
CA ARG A 193 0.99 17.14 0.41
C ARG A 193 0.20 17.40 1.69
N PHE A 194 -0.33 16.34 2.32
CA PHE A 194 -1.05 16.45 3.59
C PHE A 194 -0.22 17.18 4.65
N LEU A 195 1.02 16.75 4.85
CA LEU A 195 1.91 17.33 5.87
C LEU A 195 2.37 18.77 5.55
N ARG A 196 2.28 19.21 4.30
CA ARG A 196 2.57 20.59 3.90
C ARG A 196 1.41 21.56 4.16
N HIS A 197 0.21 21.05 4.44
CA HIS A 197 -0.90 21.94 4.79
C HIS A 197 -0.64 22.64 6.13
N PRO A 198 -1.00 23.93 6.26
CA PRO A 198 -0.95 24.61 7.54
C PRO A 198 -1.75 23.88 8.61
N SER A 199 -1.16 23.74 9.79
CA SER A 199 -1.78 23.05 10.95
C SER A 199 -2.15 21.60 10.68
N ALA A 200 -1.42 20.90 9.82
CA ALA A 200 -1.60 19.46 9.63
C ALA A 200 -1.27 18.70 10.91
N ALA A 201 -2.12 17.75 11.29
CA ALA A 201 -1.90 16.86 12.43
C ALA A 201 -1.91 15.41 11.95
N LEU A 202 -0.77 14.74 12.00
CA LEU A 202 -0.61 13.32 11.67
C LEU A 202 -0.56 12.50 12.96
N ILE A 203 -1.47 11.54 13.10
CA ILE A 203 -1.48 10.59 14.21
C ILE A 203 -0.99 9.24 13.68
N LEU A 204 0.10 8.74 14.24
CA LEU A 204 0.68 7.44 13.90
C LEU A 204 0.19 6.40 14.91
N CYS A 205 -0.43 5.32 14.41
CA CYS A 205 -0.90 4.21 15.23
C CYS A 205 -0.25 2.90 14.78
N GLY A 206 0.52 2.25 15.68
CA GLY A 206 1.19 0.98 15.37
C GLY A 206 2.26 1.08 14.27
N TYR A 207 2.82 2.25 14.06
CA TYR A 207 3.89 2.50 13.11
C TYR A 207 5.24 2.47 13.84
N PHE A 208 6.09 1.51 13.48
CA PHE A 208 7.36 1.26 14.18
C PHE A 208 8.59 1.96 13.59
N PHE A 209 8.40 2.92 12.69
CA PHE A 209 9.48 3.68 12.03
C PHE A 209 10.51 2.82 11.27
N ASN A 210 10.13 1.63 10.84
CA ASN A 210 11.00 0.74 10.04
C ASN A 210 11.07 1.14 8.56
N ASP A 211 10.28 2.12 8.12
CA ASP A 211 10.22 2.58 6.75
C ASP A 211 10.95 3.91 6.58
N GLU A 212 12.22 3.85 6.14
CA GLU A 212 13.05 5.04 5.93
C GLU A 212 12.39 6.07 5.00
N HIS A 213 11.74 5.62 3.94
CA HIS A 213 11.12 6.53 2.96
C HIS A 213 9.94 7.31 3.54
N ILE A 214 9.10 6.65 4.32
CA ILE A 214 8.00 7.31 5.05
C ILE A 214 8.58 8.21 6.13
N ASN A 215 9.60 7.76 6.86
CA ASN A 215 10.28 8.54 7.89
C ASN A 215 10.87 9.82 7.30
N ASP A 216 11.60 9.72 6.18
CA ASP A 216 12.17 10.86 5.48
C ASP A 216 11.09 11.84 4.99
N THR A 217 9.99 11.33 4.48
CA THR A 217 8.85 12.14 4.05
C THR A 217 8.29 12.94 5.22
N ILE A 218 8.08 12.29 6.38
CA ILE A 218 7.58 12.93 7.60
C ILE A 218 8.59 13.99 8.11
N VAL A 219 9.85 13.61 8.25
CA VAL A 219 10.90 14.50 8.78
C VAL A 219 11.10 15.72 7.87
N ASN A 220 11.17 15.53 6.55
CA ASN A 220 11.33 16.62 5.60
C ASN A 220 10.12 17.56 5.58
N ALA A 221 8.92 17.02 5.72
CA ALA A 221 7.72 17.83 5.82
C ALA A 221 7.69 18.66 7.12
N LEU A 222 8.05 18.07 8.27
CA LEU A 222 8.14 18.79 9.54
C LEU A 222 9.20 19.91 9.51
N LYS A 223 10.34 19.67 8.86
CA LYS A 223 11.37 20.70 8.68
C LYS A 223 10.88 21.89 7.85
N SER A 224 9.99 21.63 6.88
CA SER A 224 9.49 22.66 5.96
C SER A 224 8.19 23.33 6.41
N ASN A 225 7.45 22.69 7.34
CA ASN A 225 6.18 23.19 7.86
C ASN A 225 6.17 23.23 9.40
N PRO A 226 6.56 24.37 10.01
CA PRO A 226 6.64 24.49 11.47
C PRO A 226 5.27 24.41 12.18
N THR A 227 4.17 24.44 11.43
CA THR A 227 2.81 24.32 12.00
C THR A 227 2.27 22.89 11.96
N ALA A 228 2.98 21.96 11.33
CA ALA A 228 2.59 20.55 11.32
C ALA A 228 2.97 19.86 12.63
N ILE A 229 2.12 18.94 13.06
CA ILE A 229 2.32 18.13 14.28
C ILE A 229 2.25 16.65 13.90
N VAL A 230 3.16 15.86 14.48
CA VAL A 230 3.13 14.39 14.39
C VAL A 230 3.06 13.81 15.80
N ILE A 231 2.08 12.95 16.04
CA ILE A 231 1.83 12.29 17.33
C ILE A 231 1.94 10.79 17.10
N ALA A 232 2.88 10.12 17.76
CA ALA A 232 3.02 8.66 17.71
C ALA A 232 2.37 8.02 18.94
N LEU A 233 1.43 7.12 18.72
CA LEU A 233 0.83 6.26 19.72
C LEU A 233 1.57 4.91 19.69
N MET A 234 2.41 4.69 20.71
CA MET A 234 3.27 3.51 20.83
C MET A 234 2.72 2.51 21.84
#